data_4556af5a4fcbc6d43f91458e241c4007
#
_entry.id   4556af5a4fcbc6d43f91458e241c4007
#
_cell.length_a   1.000
_cell.length_b   1.000
_cell.length_c   1.000
_cell.angle_alpha   90.00
_cell.angle_beta   90.00
_cell.angle_gamma   90.00
#
_symmetry.space_group_name_H-M   'P 1'
#
loop_
_entity.id
_entity.type
_entity.pdbx_description
1 polymer ?
#
loop_
_entity_poly.entity_id
_entity_poly.type
_entity_poly.pdbx_seq_one_letter_code
_entity_poly.pdbx_strand_id
1 'polypeptide(L)'
;YYPSPADVIPLRHNLKAVKYGKGNAWAMSQTSPAVIMFRTEGVTPKDFGEDNANMIYPTGKEGNIVYACLKMPRSWVIDAVEVYNATALANCKKRLTSDLDNGYATLTGGYGHALIRKVEKTVDGHTVYQDTNNSTNDFYEAENSSLR
;
A
#
# COMPACT_ATOMS: atom_id res chain seq x y z
N TYR A 1 21.07 -2.54 -10.45
CA TYR A 1 20.15 -2.32 -11.58
C TYR A 1 19.17 -3.49 -11.62
N TYR A 2 17.91 -3.23 -11.43
CA TYR A 2 16.88 -4.26 -11.55
C TYR A 2 16.37 -4.26 -13.00
N PRO A 3 16.12 -5.43 -13.60
CA PRO A 3 15.53 -5.50 -14.93
C PRO A 3 14.19 -4.77 -14.95
N SER A 4 13.83 -4.23 -16.11
CA SER A 4 12.52 -3.59 -16.27
C SER A 4 11.42 -4.57 -15.91
N PRO A 5 10.43 -4.18 -15.11
CA PRO A 5 9.28 -5.04 -14.84
C PRO A 5 8.59 -5.57 -16.11
N ALA A 6 8.65 -4.80 -17.20
CA ALA A 6 8.08 -5.20 -18.49
C ALA A 6 8.74 -6.45 -19.08
N ASP A 7 10.01 -6.72 -18.73
CA ASP A 7 10.73 -7.89 -19.23
C ASP A 7 10.41 -9.18 -18.45
N VAL A 8 9.87 -9.03 -17.23
CA VAL A 8 9.61 -10.12 -16.30
C VAL A 8 8.11 -10.30 -16.03
N ILE A 9 7.38 -9.21 -15.92
CA ILE A 9 5.94 -9.19 -15.62
C ILE A 9 5.21 -8.41 -16.72
N PRO A 10 4.17 -8.97 -17.33
CA PRO A 10 3.37 -8.23 -18.30
C PRO A 10 2.88 -6.89 -17.71
N LEU A 11 3.01 -5.81 -18.47
CA LEU A 11 2.64 -4.45 -18.02
C LEU A 11 1.21 -4.35 -17.47
N ARG A 12 0.30 -5.18 -17.98
CA ARG A 12 -1.09 -5.26 -17.48
C ARG A 12 -1.21 -5.72 -16.01
N HIS A 13 -0.16 -6.35 -15.48
CA HIS A 13 -0.12 -6.82 -14.09
C HIS A 13 0.61 -5.85 -13.16
N ASN A 14 1.16 -4.77 -13.70
CA ASN A 14 1.85 -3.76 -12.93
C ASN A 14 0.91 -2.58 -12.63
N LEU A 15 0.81 -2.24 -11.36
CA LEU A 15 0.18 -1.00 -10.95
C LEU A 15 1.18 0.15 -11.06
N LYS A 16 0.73 1.29 -11.57
CA LYS A 16 1.54 2.50 -11.59
C LYS A 16 1.63 3.07 -10.18
N ALA A 17 2.84 3.17 -9.65
CA ALA A 17 3.06 3.87 -8.40
C ALA A 17 3.19 5.37 -8.65
N VAL A 18 2.55 6.17 -7.80
CA VAL A 18 2.66 7.62 -7.80
C VAL A 18 3.41 8.04 -6.55
N LYS A 19 4.57 8.67 -6.75
CA LYS A 19 5.32 9.25 -5.65
C LYS A 19 4.79 10.63 -5.35
N TYR A 20 4.50 10.87 -4.09
CA TYR A 20 4.15 12.17 -3.57
C TYR A 20 5.25 12.69 -2.63
N GLY A 21 5.48 14.01 -2.67
CA GLY A 21 6.47 14.67 -1.84
C GLY A 21 7.84 14.81 -2.49
N LYS A 22 8.70 15.61 -1.85
CA LYS A 22 10.07 15.89 -2.28
C LYS A 22 11.01 14.79 -1.78
N GLY A 23 11.94 14.39 -2.58
CA GLY A 23 12.95 13.39 -2.24
C GLY A 23 13.17 12.40 -3.37
N ASN A 24 14.36 11.82 -3.42
CA ASN A 24 14.76 10.97 -4.53
C ASN A 24 14.50 9.48 -4.29
N ALA A 25 14.09 9.11 -3.07
CA ALA A 25 13.86 7.72 -2.70
C ALA A 25 12.39 7.42 -2.47
N TRP A 26 11.99 6.19 -2.78
CA TRP A 26 10.74 5.58 -2.37
C TRP A 26 10.98 4.90 -1.02
N ALA A 27 10.80 5.64 0.07
CA ALA A 27 10.97 5.11 1.40
C ALA A 27 9.61 4.78 2.02
N MET A 28 9.47 3.55 2.49
CA MET A 28 8.36 3.14 3.33
C MET A 28 8.78 3.20 4.81
N SER A 29 7.81 3.39 5.70
CA SER A 29 8.06 3.27 7.13
C SER A 29 8.63 1.88 7.47
N GLN A 30 9.67 1.84 8.30
CA GLN A 30 10.26 0.58 8.73
C GLN A 30 9.43 -0.14 9.81
N THR A 31 8.50 0.55 10.44
CA THR A 31 7.70 -0.01 11.54
C THR A 31 6.28 -0.35 11.13
N SER A 32 5.57 0.62 10.55
CA SER A 32 4.15 0.45 10.20
C SER A 32 3.80 1.19 8.90
N PRO A 33 4.24 0.70 7.73
CA PRO A 33 3.77 1.22 6.46
C PRO A 33 2.32 0.84 6.22
N ALA A 34 1.61 1.72 5.48
CA ALA A 34 0.31 1.40 4.91
C ALA A 34 0.38 1.54 3.40
N VAL A 35 -0.23 0.60 2.68
CA VAL A 35 -0.31 0.60 1.23
C VAL A 35 -1.79 0.68 0.85
N ILE A 36 -2.11 1.59 -0.06
CA ILE A 36 -3.47 1.81 -0.53
C ILE A 36 -3.50 1.62 -2.04
N MET A 37 -4.38 0.77 -2.52
CA MET A 37 -4.69 0.63 -3.93
C MET A 37 -5.92 1.48 -4.24
N PHE A 38 -5.81 2.33 -5.25
CA PHE A 38 -6.88 3.25 -5.61
C PHE A 38 -6.93 3.49 -7.12
N ARG A 39 -8.06 4.01 -7.59
CA ARG A 39 -8.19 4.58 -8.93
C ARG A 39 -8.76 6.00 -8.82
N THR A 40 -8.28 6.87 -9.67
CA THR A 40 -8.78 8.23 -9.77
C THR A 40 -9.97 8.31 -10.72
N GLU A 41 -10.86 9.26 -10.49
CA GLU A 41 -12.00 9.56 -11.36
C GLU A 41 -11.90 11.02 -11.84
N GLY A 42 -11.95 11.24 -13.15
CA GLY A 42 -11.92 12.57 -13.74
C GLY A 42 -10.59 13.32 -13.69
N VAL A 43 -9.55 12.73 -13.10
CA VAL A 43 -8.22 13.33 -12.98
C VAL A 43 -7.15 12.25 -13.06
N THR A 44 -5.96 12.56 -13.57
CA THR A 44 -4.86 11.61 -13.52
C THR A 44 -4.28 11.51 -12.10
N PRO A 45 -3.70 10.37 -11.69
CA PRO A 45 -3.04 10.26 -10.39
C PRO A 45 -1.92 11.29 -10.19
N LYS A 46 -1.22 11.66 -11.27
CA LYS A 46 -0.17 12.67 -11.23
C LYS A 46 -0.76 14.05 -10.93
N ASP A 47 -1.76 14.48 -11.70
CA ASP A 47 -2.36 15.81 -11.54
C ASP A 47 -3.01 15.95 -10.16
N PHE A 48 -3.68 14.88 -9.68
CA PHE A 48 -4.22 14.84 -8.32
C PHE A 48 -3.14 15.02 -7.26
N GLY A 49 -2.00 14.34 -7.41
CA GLY A 49 -0.88 14.42 -6.45
C GLY A 49 -0.12 15.75 -6.49
N GLU A 50 -0.13 16.46 -7.61
CA GLU A 50 0.53 17.76 -7.77
C GLU A 50 -0.34 18.94 -7.37
N ASP A 51 -1.65 18.74 -7.21
CA ASP A 51 -2.58 19.79 -6.79
C ASP A 51 -2.51 20.04 -5.28
N ASN A 52 -2.06 21.23 -4.91
CA ASN A 52 -1.97 21.65 -3.52
C ASN A 52 -3.30 21.67 -2.78
N ALA A 53 -4.42 21.78 -3.47
CA ALA A 53 -5.75 21.73 -2.86
C ALA A 53 -6.06 20.35 -2.24
N ASN A 54 -5.40 19.31 -2.71
CA ASN A 54 -5.52 17.96 -2.19
C ASN A 54 -4.56 17.65 -1.02
N MET A 55 -3.75 18.64 -0.61
CA MET A 55 -2.83 18.47 0.50
C MET A 55 -3.47 18.80 1.84
N ILE A 56 -3.19 17.98 2.83
CA ILE A 56 -3.51 18.24 4.22
C ILE A 56 -2.27 18.11 5.09
N TYR A 57 -2.27 18.78 6.21
CA TYR A 57 -1.17 18.78 7.17
C TYR A 57 -1.68 18.42 8.56
N PRO A 58 -0.92 17.66 9.37
CA PRO A 58 -1.20 17.57 10.79
C PRO A 58 -1.14 18.95 11.45
N THR A 59 -1.92 19.15 12.49
CA THR A 59 -1.99 20.42 13.25
C THR A 59 -0.59 20.88 13.66
N GLY A 60 -0.27 22.14 13.39
CA GLY A 60 1.01 22.77 13.69
C GLY A 60 2.14 22.38 12.71
N LYS A 61 1.81 21.76 11.57
CA LYS A 61 2.76 21.38 10.51
C LYS A 61 2.38 21.95 9.14
N GLU A 62 1.48 22.93 9.13
CA GLU A 62 0.95 23.56 7.93
C GLU A 62 2.08 24.13 7.06
N GLY A 63 2.01 23.86 5.76
CA GLY A 63 3.03 24.28 4.77
C GLY A 63 4.33 23.53 4.79
N ASN A 64 4.58 22.64 5.75
CA ASN A 64 5.80 21.83 5.76
C ASN A 64 5.60 20.55 4.93
N ILE A 65 6.19 20.52 3.74
CA ILE A 65 6.04 19.43 2.76
C ILE A 65 6.46 18.04 3.31
N VAL A 66 7.32 17.99 4.32
CA VAL A 66 7.74 16.72 4.94
C VAL A 66 6.56 16.04 5.65
N TYR A 67 5.60 16.81 6.13
CA TYR A 67 4.43 16.33 6.83
C TYR A 67 3.16 16.35 5.98
N ALA A 68 3.26 16.78 4.73
CA ALA A 68 2.12 16.82 3.83
C ALA A 68 1.58 15.42 3.55
N CYS A 69 0.26 15.30 3.57
CA CYS A 69 -0.47 14.09 3.22
C CYS A 69 -1.46 14.40 2.09
N LEU A 70 -1.68 13.48 1.18
CA LEU A 70 -2.76 13.59 0.20
C LEU A 70 -4.09 13.19 0.84
N LYS A 71 -5.10 14.05 0.67
CA LYS A 71 -6.48 13.77 1.04
C LYS A 71 -7.16 13.01 -0.10
N MET A 72 -7.09 11.70 -0.03
CA MET A 72 -7.70 10.84 -1.03
C MET A 72 -9.19 10.62 -0.75
N PRO A 73 -10.08 10.79 -1.74
CA PRO A 73 -11.48 10.43 -1.60
C PRO A 73 -11.64 8.95 -1.25
N ARG A 74 -12.46 8.64 -0.25
CA ARG A 74 -12.70 7.25 0.17
C ARG A 74 -13.25 6.38 -0.95
N SER A 75 -14.11 6.95 -1.82
CA SER A 75 -14.70 6.26 -2.97
C SER A 75 -13.69 5.78 -4.01
N TRP A 76 -12.48 6.34 -4.01
CA TRP A 76 -11.42 5.93 -4.93
C TRP A 76 -10.62 4.72 -4.41
N VAL A 77 -10.68 4.45 -3.13
CA VAL A 77 -9.94 3.35 -2.51
C VAL A 77 -10.59 2.03 -2.90
N ILE A 78 -9.81 1.16 -3.52
CA ILE A 78 -10.21 -0.19 -3.90
C ILE A 78 -9.90 -1.15 -2.75
N ASP A 79 -8.69 -1.02 -2.19
CA ASP A 79 -8.20 -1.89 -1.14
C ASP A 79 -7.08 -1.20 -0.36
N ALA A 80 -6.85 -1.61 0.87
CA ALA A 80 -5.79 -1.07 1.70
C ALA A 80 -5.25 -2.16 2.65
N VAL A 81 -3.95 -2.11 2.92
CA VAL A 81 -3.29 -3.01 3.85
C VAL A 81 -2.36 -2.23 4.76
N GLU A 82 -2.47 -2.48 6.05
CA GLU A 82 -1.53 -2.00 7.05
C GLU A 82 -0.55 -3.11 7.44
N VAL A 83 0.73 -2.79 7.44
CA VAL A 83 1.80 -3.76 7.70
C VAL A 83 2.56 -3.36 8.95
N TYR A 84 2.67 -4.27 9.89
CA TYR A 84 3.45 -4.08 11.11
C TYR A 84 4.73 -4.90 11.06
N ASN A 85 5.82 -4.28 11.49
CA ASN A 85 7.06 -5.01 11.71
C ASN A 85 6.88 -5.96 12.90
N ALA A 86 6.92 -7.26 12.66
CA ALA A 86 6.70 -8.29 13.67
C ALA A 86 7.75 -8.25 14.81
N THR A 87 8.96 -7.75 14.53
CA THR A 87 10.03 -7.63 15.52
C THR A 87 9.95 -6.33 16.34
N ALA A 88 9.05 -5.42 16.00
CA ALA A 88 8.93 -4.10 16.63
C ALA A 88 7.46 -3.69 16.85
N LEU A 89 6.59 -4.63 17.16
CA LEU A 89 5.14 -4.42 17.30
C LEU A 89 4.78 -3.27 18.25
N ALA A 90 5.50 -3.13 19.35
CA ALA A 90 5.26 -2.05 20.31
C ALA A 90 5.46 -0.63 19.74
N ASN A 91 6.21 -0.51 18.65
CA ASN A 91 6.49 0.75 17.98
C ASN A 91 5.52 1.01 16.79
N CYS A 92 4.71 0.03 16.43
CA CYS A 92 3.76 0.15 15.35
C CYS A 92 2.52 0.94 15.79
N LYS A 93 1.95 1.69 14.86
CA LYS A 93 0.75 2.50 15.12
C LYS A 93 -0.22 2.33 13.98
N LYS A 94 -1.47 2.09 14.33
CA LYS A 94 -2.58 2.04 13.37
C LYS A 94 -2.71 3.38 12.66
N ARG A 95 -2.76 3.33 11.31
CA ARG A 95 -2.88 4.51 10.44
C ARG A 95 -4.17 4.50 9.63
N LEU A 96 -4.55 3.33 9.15
CA LEU A 96 -5.79 3.14 8.41
C LEU A 96 -6.97 3.08 9.38
N THR A 97 -8.10 3.62 8.96
CA THR A 97 -9.36 3.50 9.69
C THR A 97 -9.91 2.08 9.54
N SER A 98 -10.73 1.64 10.48
CA SER A 98 -11.25 0.27 10.52
C SER A 98 -12.15 -0.08 9.35
N ASP A 99 -12.71 0.91 8.67
CA ASP A 99 -13.49 0.72 7.44
C ASP A 99 -12.61 0.49 6.20
N LEU A 100 -11.31 0.79 6.29
CA LEU A 100 -10.32 0.50 5.25
C LEU A 100 -9.56 -0.80 5.53
N ASP A 101 -9.17 -1.00 6.77
CA ASP A 101 -8.51 -2.21 7.25
C ASP A 101 -8.71 -2.35 8.77
N ASN A 102 -9.50 -3.31 9.18
CA ASN A 102 -9.78 -3.55 10.60
C ASN A 102 -8.67 -4.36 11.30
N GLY A 103 -7.57 -4.67 10.61
CA GLY A 103 -6.45 -5.43 11.13
C GLY A 103 -5.12 -4.82 10.74
N TYR A 104 -4.14 -5.65 10.72
CA TYR A 104 -2.82 -5.41 10.15
C TYR A 104 -2.16 -6.74 9.79
N ALA A 105 -1.39 -6.77 8.73
CA ALA A 105 -0.53 -7.90 8.43
C ALA A 105 0.82 -7.73 9.13
N THR A 106 1.47 -8.80 9.51
CA THR A 106 2.81 -8.76 10.12
C THR A 106 3.85 -9.24 9.13
N LEU A 107 5.00 -8.57 9.11
CA LEU A 107 6.15 -8.94 8.32
C LEU A 107 7.39 -8.90 9.21
N THR A 108 8.09 -10.04 9.33
CA THR A 108 9.35 -10.12 10.09
C THR A 108 10.49 -9.41 9.37
N GLY A 109 10.37 -9.30 8.05
CA GLY A 109 11.41 -8.75 7.19
C GLY A 109 12.54 -9.75 6.93
N GLY A 110 13.33 -9.46 5.94
CA GLY A 110 14.39 -10.32 5.46
C GLY A 110 14.40 -10.36 3.93
N TYR A 111 15.51 -10.81 3.37
CA TYR A 111 15.61 -10.94 1.92
C TYR A 111 14.66 -12.04 1.42
N GLY A 112 13.82 -11.68 0.46
CA GLY A 112 12.86 -12.58 -0.16
C GLY A 112 11.51 -12.67 0.56
N HIS A 113 11.38 -12.19 1.78
CA HIS A 113 10.10 -12.17 2.49
C HIS A 113 9.09 -11.26 1.80
N ALA A 114 7.85 -11.72 1.73
CA ALA A 114 6.75 -10.96 1.15
C ALA A 114 5.43 -11.24 1.87
N LEU A 115 4.54 -10.26 1.88
CA LEU A 115 3.15 -10.48 2.24
C LEU A 115 2.36 -10.94 1.03
N ILE A 116 1.69 -12.04 1.16
CA ILE A 116 0.87 -12.63 0.12
C ILE A 116 -0.59 -12.67 0.59
N ARG A 117 -1.49 -12.20 -0.26
CA ARG A 117 -2.92 -12.30 0.00
C ARG A 117 -3.39 -13.74 -0.16
N LYS A 118 -4.15 -14.24 0.79
CA LYS A 118 -4.70 -15.59 0.77
C LYS A 118 -5.70 -15.75 -0.38
N VAL A 119 -5.71 -16.92 -0.96
CA VAL A 119 -6.71 -17.31 -1.95
C VAL A 119 -7.96 -17.79 -1.21
N GLU A 120 -9.11 -17.23 -1.55
CA GLU A 120 -10.40 -17.71 -1.06
C GLU A 120 -10.87 -18.92 -1.88
N LYS A 121 -10.88 -18.77 -3.21
CA LYS A 121 -11.36 -19.80 -4.15
C LYS A 121 -10.84 -19.53 -5.57
N THR A 122 -11.08 -20.48 -6.46
CA THR A 122 -10.90 -20.33 -7.89
C THR A 122 -12.25 -20.46 -8.58
N VAL A 123 -12.58 -19.51 -9.46
CA VAL A 123 -13.83 -19.50 -10.23
C VAL A 123 -13.49 -19.34 -11.70
N ASP A 124 -13.90 -20.26 -12.54
CA ASP A 124 -13.66 -20.27 -14.00
C ASP A 124 -12.17 -20.05 -14.37
N GLY A 125 -11.26 -20.65 -13.58
CA GLY A 125 -9.82 -20.52 -13.77
C GLY A 125 -9.22 -19.21 -13.24
N HIS A 126 -10.02 -18.31 -12.66
CA HIS A 126 -9.58 -17.07 -12.05
C HIS A 126 -9.47 -17.21 -10.54
N THR A 127 -8.35 -16.74 -9.99
CA THR A 127 -8.13 -16.70 -8.54
C THR A 127 -8.96 -15.58 -7.93
N VAL A 128 -9.76 -15.92 -6.93
CA VAL A 128 -10.46 -14.96 -6.05
C VAL A 128 -9.70 -14.91 -4.73
N TYR A 129 -9.23 -13.72 -4.37
CA TYR A 129 -8.49 -13.52 -3.14
C TYR A 129 -9.43 -13.21 -1.98
N GLN A 130 -9.04 -13.66 -0.79
CA GLN A 130 -9.75 -13.35 0.44
C GLN A 130 -9.71 -11.85 0.71
N ASP A 131 -10.85 -11.28 1.05
CA ASP A 131 -11.01 -9.88 1.43
C ASP A 131 -12.09 -9.76 2.51
N THR A 132 -11.63 -9.66 3.75
CA THR A 132 -12.50 -9.50 4.93
C THR A 132 -12.41 -8.09 5.52
N ASN A 133 -11.77 -7.14 4.82
CA ASN A 133 -11.37 -5.84 5.37
C ASN A 133 -10.52 -5.97 6.65
N ASN A 134 -9.76 -7.03 6.75
CA ASN A 134 -8.90 -7.30 7.90
C ASN A 134 -7.62 -8.00 7.46
N SER A 135 -6.57 -7.23 7.31
CA SER A 135 -5.27 -7.72 6.84
C SER A 135 -4.68 -8.84 7.69
N THR A 136 -5.03 -8.93 8.97
CA THR A 136 -4.61 -10.04 9.84
C THR A 136 -5.17 -11.38 9.33
N ASN A 137 -6.39 -11.35 8.79
CA ASN A 137 -7.04 -12.55 8.25
C ASN A 137 -6.61 -12.82 6.81
N ASP A 138 -6.40 -11.75 6.02
CA ASP A 138 -6.35 -11.81 4.57
C ASP A 138 -4.95 -12.05 4.01
N PHE A 139 -3.91 -11.82 4.83
CA PHE A 139 -2.52 -11.97 4.41
C PHE A 139 -1.76 -12.99 5.24
N TYR A 140 -0.66 -13.48 4.67
CA TYR A 140 0.37 -14.23 5.38
C TYR A 140 1.74 -13.84 4.87
N GLU A 141 2.76 -14.02 5.70
CA GLU A 141 4.15 -13.84 5.31
C GLU A 141 4.67 -15.09 4.61
N ALA A 142 5.29 -14.92 3.46
CA ALA A 142 6.04 -15.96 2.77
C ALA A 142 7.54 -15.66 2.86
N GLU A 143 8.34 -16.68 3.08
CA GLU A 143 9.81 -16.58 3.14
C GLU A 143 10.44 -16.33 1.78
N ASN A 144 9.75 -16.71 0.73
CA ASN A 144 10.20 -16.52 -0.65
C ASN A 144 9.10 -15.79 -1.43
N SER A 145 9.42 -14.60 -1.93
CA SER A 145 8.54 -13.90 -2.85
C SER A 145 8.52 -14.62 -4.19
N SER A 146 7.36 -14.99 -4.67
CA SER A 146 7.17 -15.45 -6.04
C SER A 146 6.24 -14.50 -6.77
N LEU A 147 6.72 -13.95 -7.86
CA LEU A 147 5.86 -13.23 -8.81
C LEU A 147 5.20 -14.28 -9.70
N ARG A 148 3.93 -14.55 -9.46
CA ARG A 148 3.12 -15.48 -10.27
C ARG A 148 2.09 -14.73 -11.10
#